data_2c4d73576af4a213f7f9009f2935eb17
#
_entry.id   2c4d73576af4a213f7f9009f2935eb17
#
_cell.length_a   1.000
_cell.length_b   1.000
_cell.length_c   1.000
_cell.angle_alpha   90.00
_cell.angle_beta   90.00
_cell.angle_gamma   90.00
#
_symmetry.space_group_name_H-M   'P 1'
#
loop_
_entity.id
_entity.type
_entity.pdbx_description
1 polymer ?
#
loop_
_entity_poly.entity_id
_entity_poly.type
_entity_poly.pdbx_seq_one_letter_code
_entity_poly.pdbx_strand_id
1 'polypeptide(L)'
;MKNVLAIDFGASSGRAVIGSFDGTVIKLTEIHRFSNDPVILGKTMYWDFLRLFHEIKQSLIKSKEYGEIDSIAIDTWGVDFGLIDKSGGLLENPVHYRDSRTAVSYT
;
A
#
# COMPACT_ATOMS: atom_id res chain seq x y z
N MET A 1 4.83 25.14 -8.08
CA MET A 1 5.30 23.99 -7.28
C MET A 1 4.46 22.76 -7.60
N LYS A 2 5.10 21.63 -7.82
CA LYS A 2 4.42 20.36 -8.07
C LYS A 2 4.44 19.50 -6.81
N ASN A 3 3.29 18.96 -6.46
CA ASN A 3 3.14 18.09 -5.29
C ASN A 3 2.73 16.68 -5.72
N VAL A 4 3.50 15.69 -5.33
CA VAL A 4 3.22 14.28 -5.61
C VAL A 4 2.99 13.57 -4.28
N LEU A 5 1.92 12.80 -4.19
CA LEU A 5 1.68 11.92 -3.06
C LEU A 5 2.21 10.53 -3.42
N ALA A 6 3.22 10.08 -2.72
CA ALA A 6 3.80 8.76 -2.91
C ALA A 6 3.42 7.86 -1.73
N ILE A 7 2.82 6.72 -2.02
CA ILE A 7 2.42 5.75 -1.01
C ILE A 7 3.27 4.50 -1.22
N ASP A 8 4.07 4.15 -0.21
CA ASP A 8 5.00 3.04 -0.26
C ASP A 8 4.55 1.96 0.71
N PHE A 9 4.13 0.81 0.17
CA PHE A 9 3.73 -0.33 0.96
C PHE A 9 4.92 -1.28 1.13
N GLY A 10 5.45 -1.32 2.34
CA GLY A 10 6.45 -2.31 2.70
C GLY A 10 5.82 -3.56 3.28
N ALA A 11 6.63 -4.59 3.51
CA ALA A 11 6.14 -5.89 4.00
C ALA A 11 5.60 -5.83 5.43
N SER A 12 6.05 -4.90 6.26
CA SER A 12 5.61 -4.78 7.65
C SER A 12 5.10 -3.40 8.02
N SER A 13 5.34 -2.41 7.20
CA SER A 13 4.81 -1.06 7.41
C SER A 13 4.70 -0.33 6.10
N GLY A 14 3.85 0.69 6.06
CA GLY A 14 3.71 1.55 4.91
C GLY A 14 3.77 3.00 5.31
N ARG A 15 3.95 3.87 4.34
CA ARG A 15 4.00 5.31 4.58
C ARG A 15 3.54 6.09 3.36
N ALA A 16 3.06 7.28 3.62
CA ALA A 16 2.72 8.24 2.59
C ALA A 16 3.62 9.46 2.75
N VAL A 17 4.18 9.91 1.65
CA VAL A 17 5.13 11.01 1.60
C VAL A 17 4.67 11.99 0.53
N ILE A 18 4.70 13.27 0.84
CA ILE A 18 4.51 14.31 -0.16
C ILE A 18 5.88 14.78 -0.64
N GLY A 19 6.11 14.69 -1.95
CA GLY A 19 7.27 15.28 -2.58
C GLY A 19 6.86 16.59 -3.24
N SER A 20 7.44 17.70 -2.80
CA SER A 20 7.16 19.02 -3.36
C SER A 20 8.35 19.47 -4.18
N PHE A 21 8.13 19.72 -5.47
CA PHE A 21 9.18 20.12 -6.40
C PHE A 21 8.95 21.57 -6.82
N ASP A 22 9.97 22.40 -6.61
CA ASP A 22 9.91 23.82 -6.95
C ASP A 22 10.58 24.14 -8.31
N GLY A 23 11.02 23.11 -9.03
CA GLY A 23 11.77 23.24 -10.28
C GLY A 23 13.25 22.95 -10.12
N THR A 24 13.76 22.92 -8.91
CA THR A 24 15.17 22.71 -8.60
C THR A 24 15.38 21.67 -7.51
N VAL A 25 14.60 21.75 -6.43
CA VAL A 25 14.75 20.92 -5.22
C VAL A 25 13.46 20.20 -4.92
N ILE A 26 13.56 18.96 -4.48
CA ILE A 26 12.42 18.18 -4.01
C ILE A 26 12.49 18.13 -2.50
N LYS A 27 11.42 18.57 -1.83
CA LYS A 27 11.26 18.46 -0.40
C LYS A 27 10.32 17.30 -0.08
N LEU A 28 10.73 16.38 0.79
CA LEU A 28 9.93 15.24 1.19
C LEU A 28 9.34 15.47 2.57
N THR A 29 8.06 15.18 2.72
CA THR A 29 7.35 15.28 3.99
C THR A 29 6.55 14.02 4.21
N GLU A 30 6.87 13.25 5.25
CA GLU A 30 6.08 12.07 5.62
C GLU A 30 4.82 12.54 6.32
N ILE A 31 3.66 12.14 5.82
CA ILE A 31 2.37 12.61 6.34
C ILE A 31 1.56 11.50 7.01
N HIS A 32 1.89 10.23 6.74
CA HIS A 32 1.15 9.10 7.29
C HIS A 32 2.06 7.88 7.35
N ARG A 33 1.94 7.15 8.43
CA ARG A 33 2.66 5.88 8.62
C ARG A 33 1.71 4.88 9.26
N PHE A 34 1.76 3.64 8.81
CA PHE A 34 0.86 2.60 9.29
C PHE A 34 1.58 1.26 9.31
N SER A 35 1.12 0.34 10.17
CA SER A 35 1.63 -1.02 10.16
C SER A 35 0.88 -1.84 9.09
N ASN A 36 1.60 -2.80 8.52
CA ASN A 36 1.05 -3.71 7.52
C ASN A 36 1.15 -5.12 8.08
N ASP A 37 0.23 -5.44 8.98
CA ASP A 37 0.23 -6.72 9.67
C ASP A 37 -0.54 -7.76 8.87
N PRO A 38 0.02 -8.97 8.69
CA PRO A 38 -0.72 -10.04 8.03
C PRO A 38 -1.86 -10.53 8.90
N VAL A 39 -2.84 -11.15 8.26
CA VAL A 39 -3.97 -11.77 8.95
C VAL A 39 -3.83 -13.28 8.83
N ILE A 40 -3.86 -13.98 9.96
CA ILE A 40 -3.81 -15.43 9.99
C ILE A 40 -5.20 -15.94 10.30
N LEU A 41 -5.76 -16.73 9.40
CA LEU A 41 -7.04 -17.36 9.56
C LEU A 41 -6.89 -18.86 9.31
N GLY A 42 -7.10 -19.65 10.34
CA GLY A 42 -6.79 -21.07 10.24
C GLY A 42 -5.29 -21.29 10.07
N LYS A 43 -4.91 -21.92 8.95
CA LYS A 43 -3.50 -22.17 8.61
C LYS A 43 -2.97 -21.26 7.53
N THR A 44 -3.75 -20.28 7.09
CA THR A 44 -3.40 -19.43 5.97
C THR A 44 -3.06 -18.02 6.44
N MET A 45 -1.98 -17.47 5.89
CA MET A 45 -1.58 -16.10 6.12
C MET A 45 -2.00 -15.25 4.92
N TYR A 46 -2.74 -14.18 5.20
CA TYR A 46 -3.27 -13.27 4.18
C TYR A 46 -2.70 -11.88 4.35
N TRP A 47 -2.66 -11.11 3.25
CA TRP A 47 -2.59 -9.67 3.32
C TRP A 47 -3.94 -9.13 3.75
N ASP A 48 -3.96 -8.10 4.56
CA ASP A 48 -5.20 -7.40 4.90
C ASP A 48 -5.43 -6.30 3.85
N PHE A 49 -5.88 -6.71 2.67
CA PHE A 49 -6.03 -5.81 1.53
C PHE A 49 -7.00 -4.66 1.80
N LEU A 50 -8.12 -4.95 2.47
CA LEU A 50 -9.09 -3.92 2.77
C LEU A 50 -8.50 -2.84 3.68
N ARG A 51 -7.63 -3.24 4.60
CA ARG A 51 -6.93 -2.29 5.47
C ARG A 51 -5.95 -1.44 4.66
N LEU A 52 -5.24 -2.03 3.72
CA LEU A 52 -4.32 -1.30 2.86
C LEU A 52 -5.05 -0.25 2.03
N PHE A 53 -6.20 -0.60 1.50
CA PHE A 53 -7.04 0.36 0.77
C PHE A 53 -7.52 1.49 1.68
N HIS A 54 -7.91 1.16 2.92
CA HIS A 54 -8.27 2.16 3.93
C HIS A 54 -7.11 3.13 4.17
N GLU A 55 -5.88 2.63 4.23
CA GLU A 55 -4.70 3.46 4.47
C GLU A 55 -4.41 4.39 3.29
N ILE A 56 -4.72 3.97 2.07
CA ILE A 56 -4.64 4.86 0.90
C ILE A 56 -5.61 6.02 1.09
N LYS A 57 -6.85 5.74 1.50
CA LYS A 57 -7.85 6.79 1.74
C LYS A 57 -7.42 7.75 2.84
N GLN A 58 -6.85 7.23 3.93
CA GLN A 58 -6.35 8.06 5.02
C GLN A 58 -5.22 8.97 4.55
N SER A 59 -4.34 8.45 3.70
CA SER A 59 -3.26 9.24 3.13
C SER A 59 -3.79 10.40 2.27
N LEU A 60 -4.83 10.13 1.48
CA LEU A 60 -5.49 11.17 0.67
C LEU A 60 -6.12 12.24 1.55
N ILE A 61 -6.79 11.84 2.62
CA ILE A 61 -7.42 12.79 3.54
C ILE A 61 -6.36 13.67 4.19
N LYS A 62 -5.28 13.08 4.69
CA LYS A 62 -4.19 13.82 5.33
C LYS A 62 -3.47 14.76 4.37
N SER A 63 -3.38 14.38 3.09
CA SER A 63 -2.69 15.20 2.10
C SER A 63 -3.34 16.55 1.88
N LYS A 64 -4.64 16.67 2.19
CA LYS A 64 -5.37 17.93 2.01
C LYS A 64 -4.80 19.09 2.83
N GLU A 65 -4.13 18.79 3.93
CA GLU A 65 -3.51 19.81 4.78
C GLU A 65 -2.25 20.41 4.16
N TYR A 66 -1.72 19.78 3.11
CA TYR A 66 -0.45 20.15 2.51
C TYR A 66 -0.59 20.80 1.14
N GLY A 67 -1.81 21.13 0.75
CA GLY A 67 -2.08 21.79 -0.51
C GLY A 67 -2.63 20.83 -1.56
N GLU A 68 -2.68 21.31 -2.80
CA GLU A 68 -3.21 20.52 -3.90
C GLU A 68 -2.21 19.50 -4.37
N ILE A 69 -2.67 18.27 -4.57
CA ILE A 69 -1.85 17.15 -5.05
C ILE A 69 -2.02 17.03 -6.56
N ASP A 70 -0.91 17.08 -7.29
CA ASP A 70 -0.91 17.01 -8.76
C ASP A 70 -0.93 15.59 -9.28
N SER A 71 -0.30 14.65 -8.55
CA SER A 71 -0.28 13.24 -8.96
C SER A 71 -0.07 12.33 -7.75
N ILE A 72 -0.45 11.07 -7.93
CA ILE A 72 -0.34 10.03 -6.91
C ILE A 72 0.43 8.86 -7.49
N ALA A 73 1.34 8.30 -6.72
CA ALA A 73 2.07 7.10 -7.08
C ALA A 73 2.00 6.11 -5.93
N ILE A 74 1.93 4.84 -6.26
CA ILE A 74 1.90 3.75 -5.29
C ILE A 74 2.99 2.76 -5.64
N ASP A 75 3.80 2.38 -4.66
CA ASP A 75 4.83 1.37 -4.78
C ASP A 75 4.58 0.27 -3.77
N THR A 76 4.87 -0.96 -4.15
CA THR A 76 4.60 -2.12 -3.30
C THR A 76 5.54 -3.27 -3.66
N TRP A 77 5.34 -4.43 -3.01
CA TRP A 77 6.11 -5.64 -3.27
C TRP A 77 5.57 -6.37 -4.50
N GLY A 78 6.39 -7.31 -5.01
CA GLY A 78 5.97 -8.21 -6.09
C GLY A 78 5.49 -9.55 -5.55
N VAL A 79 5.30 -10.51 -6.44
CA VAL A 79 5.02 -11.94 -6.25
C VAL A 79 3.64 -12.30 -5.68
N ASP A 80 2.83 -11.32 -5.30
CA ASP A 80 1.49 -11.58 -4.77
C ASP A 80 0.43 -11.06 -5.74
N PHE A 81 -0.77 -11.61 -5.65
CA PHE A 81 -1.88 -11.22 -6.50
C PHE A 81 -3.20 -11.49 -5.79
N GLY A 82 -4.25 -10.82 -6.24
CA GLY A 82 -5.60 -11.05 -5.79
C GLY A 82 -6.51 -11.34 -6.97
N LEU A 83 -7.65 -11.95 -6.71
CA LEU A 83 -8.64 -12.25 -7.73
C LEU A 83 -9.86 -11.36 -7.55
N ILE A 84 -10.34 -10.81 -8.64
CA ILE A 84 -11.56 -10.00 -8.64
C ILE A 84 -12.58 -10.64 -9.57
N ASP A 85 -13.86 -10.48 -9.24
CA ASP A 85 -14.94 -11.00 -10.06
C ASP A 85 -15.26 -10.05 -11.23
N LYS A 86 -16.24 -10.43 -12.04
CA LYS A 86 -16.62 -9.65 -13.23
C LYS A 86 -17.15 -8.25 -12.90
N SER A 87 -17.70 -8.07 -11.71
CA SER A 87 -18.21 -6.77 -11.26
C SER A 87 -17.16 -5.93 -10.54
N GLY A 88 -15.93 -6.42 -10.42
CA GLY A 88 -14.84 -5.71 -9.77
C GLY A 88 -14.71 -5.96 -8.27
N GLY A 89 -15.46 -6.92 -7.73
CA GLY A 89 -15.38 -7.26 -6.31
C GLY A 89 -14.21 -8.20 -6.02
N LEU A 90 -13.54 -7.97 -4.88
CA LEU A 90 -12.46 -8.83 -4.43
C LEU A 90 -13.05 -10.14 -3.91
N LEU A 91 -12.58 -11.29 -4.43
CA LEU A 91 -13.09 -12.59 -4.00
C LEU A 91 -12.67 -12.94 -2.58
N GLU A 92 -11.41 -12.67 -2.25
CA GLU A 92 -10.90 -12.83 -0.89
C GLU A 92 -9.59 -12.04 -0.77
N ASN A 93 -9.09 -11.88 0.46
CA ASN A 93 -7.80 -11.26 0.67
C ASN A 93 -6.71 -12.10 0.03
N PRO A 94 -5.72 -11.47 -0.63
CA PRO A 94 -4.61 -12.20 -1.24
C PRO A 94 -3.80 -12.96 -0.20
N VAL A 95 -3.32 -14.15 -0.58
CA VAL A 95 -2.45 -14.95 0.26
C VAL A 95 -1.06 -14.32 0.32
N HIS A 96 -0.52 -14.20 1.52
CA HIS A 96 0.78 -13.59 1.76
C HIS A 96 1.90 -14.51 1.24
N TYR A 97 2.94 -13.93 0.64
CA TYR A 97 4.04 -14.72 0.08
C TYR A 97 4.80 -15.52 1.16
N ARG A 98 4.69 -15.13 2.43
CA ARG A 98 5.30 -15.88 3.55
C ARG A 98 4.42 -17.01 4.06
N ASP A 99 3.25 -17.24 3.45
CA ASP A 99 2.41 -18.36 3.82
C ASP A 99 3.16 -19.67 3.59
N SER A 100 2.89 -20.68 4.43
CA SER A 100 3.60 -21.96 4.36
C SER A 100 3.40 -22.68 3.03
N ARG A 101 2.33 -22.40 2.29
CA ARG A 101 2.09 -23.00 0.97
C ARG A 101 3.20 -22.69 -0.03
N THR A 102 3.87 -21.56 0.11
CA THR A 102 4.94 -21.17 -0.81
C THR A 102 6.25 -21.91 -0.53
N ALA A 103 6.47 -22.34 0.70
CA ALA A 103 7.69 -23.07 1.09
C ALA A 103 7.75 -24.47 0.50
N VAL A 104 6.59 -25.08 0.22
CA VAL A 104 6.52 -26.46 -0.29
C VAL A 104 7.06 -26.57 -1.71
N SER A 105 7.00 -25.50 -2.48
CA SER A 105 7.39 -25.51 -3.89
C SER A 105 8.90 -25.72 -4.09
N TYR A 106 9.69 -25.68 -3.04
CA TYR A 106 11.14 -25.83 -3.11
C TYR A 106 11.66 -27.19 -2.63
N THR A 107 10.79 -28.08 -2.27
CA THR A 107 11.17 -29.41 -1.76
C THR A 107 11.13 -30.52 -2.81
#